data_dffde8bff302f38ff28b4caadbac4324
#
_entry.id   dffde8bff302f38ff28b4caadbac4324
#
_cell.length_a   1.000
_cell.length_b   1.000
_cell.length_c   1.000
_cell.angle_alpha   90.00
_cell.angle_beta   90.00
_cell.angle_gamma   90.00
#
_symmetry.space_group_name_H-M   'P 1'
#
loop_
_entity.id
_entity.type
_entity.pdbx_description
1 polymer ?
#
loop_
_entity_poly.entity_id
_entity_poly.type
_entity_poly.pdbx_seq_one_letter_code
_entity_poly.pdbx_strand_id
1 'polypeptide(L)'
;MKKQWSTLALLAGFSLTPWAADFTVTGPDGKPLALAMVTRTAVQSAPIDASDNDYPASGLLQQGVFEHTRFSDAQGRVSLPDAPGAYRVRLRKPGYRDRVIEPDALARPASWRMEPETDPKALAEQRPSNAWTSTLLPGRDDLRKEFMAQCGFCHQQGSAFLRRERSAQEWDETIARMVRYGARLSSAAQKELPAVLEAHWKEIQAHPDKVPAGTPWPQALSGAAISELAIGDRFSQMHDLLQHSNGMVYVGDNLQDRLYEIDPQTGAYTVYRIPAEPGDTLGGLLAGRLRDFPKHETYQGIHSLVEAPRDGHIFITPSYQRRLIEFDPRTKRFKAHAMDGGFYPHTVRVDGKDRVWFTLALSNQVALFDRATQTFRTYDLPFRSLMERLTVKLTPLIFKLISWGLPITNWVKVDAVSTGVPLPYGIDITPDGKVWIARLHTQEIGRIDPETGTVTMIPTPLKNPRRLRTDRDGNLWIAMFSESAILRYEPASGRFTPFELPVEPRGSDTPYALNVDRERHQVWVNGTNSDSVHRLDITTGQWTHFPLPRRATFTRDVEFMPDGRVLLSGASFPSWHIEDAQPTLIQLSPVGKAP
;
A
#
# COMPACT_ATOMS: atom_id res chain seq x y z
N MET A 1 23.21 72.04 12.71
CA MET A 1 23.92 70.87 13.24
C MET A 1 23.00 70.11 14.17
N LYS A 2 22.30 69.07 13.70
CA LYS A 2 21.51 68.12 14.52
C LYS A 2 22.01 66.72 14.22
N LYS A 3 22.62 66.07 15.19
CA LYS A 3 23.07 64.68 15.17
C LYS A 3 21.84 63.77 15.35
N GLN A 4 21.53 62.94 14.35
CA GLN A 4 20.62 61.82 14.47
C GLN A 4 21.41 60.60 14.98
N TRP A 5 20.93 60.05 16.08
CA TRP A 5 21.39 58.76 16.62
C TRP A 5 20.48 57.68 16.03
N SER A 6 21.07 56.77 15.24
CA SER A 6 20.38 55.59 14.76
C SER A 6 20.60 54.47 15.75
N THR A 7 19.56 54.03 16.41
CA THR A 7 19.52 52.89 17.32
C THR A 7 19.37 51.62 16.45
N LEU A 8 20.44 50.85 16.33
CA LEU A 8 20.39 49.49 15.77
C LEU A 8 19.75 48.56 16.83
N ALA A 9 18.54 48.12 16.58
CA ALA A 9 17.93 47.02 17.35
C ALA A 9 18.48 45.69 16.81
N LEU A 10 19.35 45.04 17.58
CA LEU A 10 19.72 43.64 17.37
C LEU A 10 18.49 42.76 17.72
N LEU A 11 17.81 42.28 16.69
CA LEU A 11 16.89 41.16 16.82
C LEU A 11 17.72 39.89 16.99
N ALA A 12 17.95 39.48 18.23
CA ALA A 12 18.43 38.14 18.56
C ALA A 12 17.32 37.15 18.18
N GLY A 13 17.47 36.51 17.03
CA GLY A 13 16.64 35.37 16.63
C GLY A 13 16.89 34.22 17.59
N PHE A 14 16.06 34.06 18.60
CA PHE A 14 15.96 32.81 19.32
C PHE A 14 15.41 31.77 18.35
N SER A 15 16.25 30.92 17.80
CA SER A 15 15.83 29.65 17.23
C SER A 15 15.31 28.81 18.39
N LEU A 16 14.00 28.84 18.58
CA LEU A 16 13.32 27.89 19.43
C LEU A 16 13.47 26.53 18.77
N THR A 17 14.48 25.77 19.14
CA THR A 17 14.47 24.33 18.93
C THR A 17 13.21 23.81 19.64
N PRO A 18 12.30 23.15 18.92
CA PRO A 18 11.10 22.61 19.57
C PRO A 18 11.55 21.60 20.65
N TRP A 19 11.16 21.86 21.88
CA TRP A 19 11.52 21.01 23.01
C TRP A 19 10.82 19.67 22.83
N ALA A 20 11.58 18.59 22.69
CA ALA A 20 11.04 17.25 22.69
C ALA A 20 10.47 16.93 24.08
N ALA A 21 9.26 16.36 24.12
CA ALA A 21 8.71 15.86 25.36
C ALA A 21 9.31 14.48 25.66
N ASP A 22 10.04 14.38 26.79
CA ASP A 22 10.65 13.14 27.25
C ASP A 22 9.70 12.39 28.19
N PHE A 23 9.54 11.12 27.91
CA PHE A 23 8.70 10.21 28.69
C PHE A 23 9.47 8.96 29.08
N THR A 24 9.02 8.31 30.15
CA THR A 24 9.55 7.01 30.57
C THR A 24 8.42 6.00 30.62
N VAL A 25 8.62 4.82 30.05
CA VAL A 25 7.68 3.70 30.11
C VAL A 25 8.27 2.61 31.01
N THR A 26 7.47 2.14 31.96
CA THR A 26 7.85 1.11 32.93
C THR A 26 6.90 -0.08 32.88
N GLY A 27 7.39 -1.23 33.27
CA GLY A 27 6.58 -2.43 33.51
C GLY A 27 5.89 -2.41 34.88
N PRO A 28 5.20 -3.49 35.25
CA PRO A 28 4.44 -3.62 36.49
C PRO A 28 5.33 -3.58 37.76
N ASP A 29 6.59 -3.98 37.63
CA ASP A 29 7.59 -3.96 38.70
C ASP A 29 8.35 -2.61 38.81
N GLY A 30 7.94 -1.61 38.04
CA GLY A 30 8.59 -0.30 37.97
C GLY A 30 9.89 -0.26 37.17
N LYS A 31 10.36 -1.38 36.61
CA LYS A 31 11.54 -1.42 35.78
C LYS A 31 11.29 -0.83 34.39
N PRO A 32 12.32 -0.31 33.73
CA PRO A 32 12.24 0.18 32.35
C PRO A 32 11.61 -0.84 31.40
N LEU A 33 10.69 -0.41 30.56
CA LEU A 33 10.05 -1.24 29.54
C LEU A 33 10.52 -0.79 28.15
N ALA A 34 11.42 -1.56 27.56
CA ALA A 34 11.93 -1.32 26.21
C ALA A 34 10.89 -1.66 25.15
N LEU A 35 11.00 -1.03 23.98
CA LEU A 35 10.17 -1.29 22.80
C LEU A 35 8.65 -1.11 23.06
N ALA A 36 8.28 -0.25 23.98
CA ALA A 36 6.90 0.24 24.00
C ALA A 36 6.72 1.24 22.84
N MET A 37 5.73 1.00 22.00
CA MET A 37 5.31 1.91 20.95
C MET A 37 4.53 3.05 21.57
N VAL A 38 5.01 4.27 21.43
CA VAL A 38 4.42 5.48 22.00
C VAL A 38 4.00 6.39 20.85
N THR A 39 2.69 6.54 20.67
CA THR A 39 2.12 7.35 19.59
C THR A 39 1.46 8.59 20.15
N ARG A 40 1.85 9.76 19.67
CA ARG A 40 1.19 11.02 19.95
C ARG A 40 0.18 11.33 18.85
N THR A 41 -1.08 11.54 19.23
CA THR A 41 -2.18 11.88 18.34
C THR A 41 -2.77 13.22 18.75
N ALA A 42 -2.91 14.16 17.82
CA ALA A 42 -3.62 15.42 18.10
C ALA A 42 -5.10 15.12 18.43
N VAL A 43 -5.65 15.87 19.37
CA VAL A 43 -7.10 15.85 19.60
C VAL A 43 -7.74 16.66 18.48
N GLN A 44 -8.14 15.99 17.43
CA GLN A 44 -8.82 16.60 16.29
C GLN A 44 -10.35 16.49 16.43
N SER A 45 -11.04 17.43 15.80
CA SER A 45 -12.43 17.26 15.40
C SER A 45 -12.57 16.02 14.49
N ALA A 46 -13.75 15.43 14.47
CA ALA A 46 -14.05 14.20 13.74
C ALA A 46 -13.47 14.16 12.32
N PRO A 47 -13.09 12.96 11.82
CA PRO A 47 -12.67 12.79 10.44
C PRO A 47 -13.69 13.38 9.47
N ILE A 48 -13.21 13.93 8.34
CA ILE A 48 -14.09 14.39 7.28
C ILE A 48 -14.96 13.19 6.84
N ASP A 49 -16.25 13.27 7.10
CA ASP A 49 -17.20 12.27 6.58
C ASP A 49 -17.62 12.68 5.17
N ALA A 50 -17.03 12.02 4.17
CA ALA A 50 -17.38 12.26 2.77
C ALA A 50 -18.86 11.97 2.43
N SER A 51 -19.63 11.38 3.36
CA SER A 51 -21.08 11.18 3.16
C SER A 51 -21.84 12.49 2.93
N ASP A 52 -21.32 13.61 3.47
CA ASP A 52 -21.98 14.90 3.48
C ASP A 52 -21.50 15.89 2.40
N ASN A 53 -20.67 15.46 1.45
CA ASN A 53 -20.04 16.31 0.43
C ASN A 53 -19.11 17.42 0.99
N ASP A 54 -18.69 17.32 2.23
CA ASP A 54 -17.83 18.31 2.92
C ASP A 54 -16.34 18.18 2.53
N TYR A 55 -16.05 17.52 1.43
CA TYR A 55 -14.67 17.40 0.99
C TYR A 55 -14.14 18.75 0.53
N PRO A 56 -12.87 19.10 0.86
CA PRO A 56 -12.29 20.37 0.45
C PRO A 56 -12.41 20.61 -1.05
N ALA A 57 -12.75 21.82 -1.45
CA ALA A 57 -12.79 22.18 -2.87
C ALA A 57 -11.43 21.92 -3.52
N SER A 58 -11.46 21.49 -4.78
CA SER A 58 -10.23 21.21 -5.53
C SER A 58 -9.32 22.45 -5.58
N GLY A 59 -8.04 22.24 -5.23
CA GLY A 59 -7.04 23.31 -5.17
C GLY A 59 -7.00 24.09 -3.85
N LEU A 60 -7.86 23.79 -2.87
CA LEU A 60 -7.85 24.44 -1.57
C LEU A 60 -6.81 23.80 -0.65
N LEU A 61 -5.91 24.63 -0.10
CA LEU A 61 -4.89 24.21 0.85
C LEU A 61 -5.54 23.80 2.20
N GLN A 62 -5.15 22.64 2.68
CA GLN A 62 -5.54 22.07 3.97
C GLN A 62 -4.35 22.00 4.91
N GLN A 63 -4.60 22.06 6.22
CA GLN A 63 -3.59 21.83 7.23
C GLN A 63 -3.80 20.45 7.84
N GLY A 64 -2.93 19.50 7.51
CA GLY A 64 -2.88 18.21 8.17
C GLY A 64 -1.99 18.22 9.42
N VAL A 65 -2.17 17.23 10.26
CA VAL A 65 -1.36 17.04 11.47
C VAL A 65 -0.78 15.64 11.49
N PHE A 66 0.54 15.56 11.63
CA PHE A 66 1.21 14.27 11.79
C PHE A 66 0.99 13.67 13.17
N GLU A 67 0.64 12.41 13.20
CA GLU A 67 0.79 11.56 14.37
C GLU A 67 2.20 11.01 14.41
N HIS A 68 2.85 11.08 15.56
CA HIS A 68 4.23 10.65 15.69
C HIS A 68 4.36 9.45 16.62
N THR A 69 5.03 8.42 16.16
CA THR A 69 5.31 7.18 16.89
C THR A 69 6.80 6.99 17.08
N ARG A 70 7.20 6.65 18.28
CA ARG A 70 8.55 6.22 18.66
C ARG A 70 8.47 4.96 19.51
N PHE A 71 9.59 4.29 19.66
CA PHE A 71 9.74 3.12 20.52
C PHE A 71 10.66 3.44 21.68
N SER A 72 10.29 3.05 22.90
CA SER A 72 11.12 3.26 24.06
C SER A 72 12.44 2.50 23.95
N ASP A 73 13.52 3.11 24.44
CA ASP A 73 14.86 2.52 24.49
C ASP A 73 15.00 1.46 25.60
N ALA A 74 16.19 0.88 25.78
CA ALA A 74 16.46 -0.10 26.83
C ALA A 74 16.27 0.44 28.25
N GLN A 75 16.28 1.75 28.43
CA GLN A 75 16.01 2.44 29.69
C GLN A 75 14.54 2.91 29.81
N GLY A 76 13.68 2.46 28.90
CA GLY A 76 12.27 2.82 28.85
C GLY A 76 12.01 4.27 28.41
N ARG A 77 13.01 4.99 27.96
CA ARG A 77 12.90 6.41 27.58
C ARG A 77 12.40 6.55 26.16
N VAL A 78 11.55 7.54 25.92
CA VAL A 78 11.09 7.91 24.59
C VAL A 78 10.95 9.43 24.51
N SER A 79 11.44 9.99 23.41
CA SER A 79 11.32 11.43 23.11
C SER A 79 10.41 11.63 21.91
N LEU A 80 9.36 12.41 22.05
CA LEU A 80 8.42 12.75 20.97
C LEU A 80 8.61 14.21 20.57
N PRO A 81 8.51 14.55 19.27
CA PRO A 81 8.53 15.93 18.82
C PRO A 81 7.47 16.74 19.56
N ASP A 82 7.70 18.01 19.82
CA ASP A 82 6.67 18.89 20.39
C ASP A 82 5.50 19.09 19.39
N ALA A 83 4.30 19.37 19.88
CA ALA A 83 3.15 19.64 19.04
C ALA A 83 2.40 20.86 19.55
N PRO A 84 1.92 21.71 18.66
CA PRO A 84 0.95 22.73 19.04
C PRO A 84 -0.40 22.08 19.42
N GLY A 85 -1.05 22.62 20.45
CA GLY A 85 -2.39 22.20 20.86
C GLY A 85 -2.44 21.00 21.80
N ALA A 86 -3.65 20.52 22.04
CA ALA A 86 -3.91 19.37 22.89
C ALA A 86 -3.65 18.06 22.12
N TYR A 87 -3.01 17.10 22.78
CA TYR A 87 -2.77 15.78 22.22
C TYR A 87 -2.95 14.69 23.28
N ARG A 88 -3.26 13.48 22.83
CA ARG A 88 -3.24 12.26 23.63
C ARG A 88 -2.05 11.39 23.25
N VAL A 89 -1.69 10.50 24.16
CA VAL A 89 -0.60 9.53 23.93
C VAL A 89 -1.15 8.12 24.06
N ARG A 90 -0.92 7.31 23.02
CA ARG A 90 -1.25 5.88 23.02
C ARG A 90 0.01 5.06 23.24
N LEU A 91 -0.06 4.13 24.18
CA LEU A 91 1.00 3.16 24.48
C LEU A 91 0.57 1.78 24.01
N ARG A 92 1.42 1.12 23.23
CA ARG A 92 1.23 -0.27 22.76
C ARG A 92 2.51 -1.08 22.92
N LYS A 93 2.34 -2.30 23.36
CA LYS A 93 3.40 -3.31 23.33
C LYS A 93 2.75 -4.69 23.35
N PRO A 94 3.14 -5.64 22.46
CA PRO A 94 2.64 -7.01 22.52
C PRO A 94 2.79 -7.61 23.92
N GLY A 95 1.69 -8.21 24.45
CA GLY A 95 1.64 -8.77 25.80
C GLY A 95 1.31 -7.79 26.93
N TYR A 96 1.09 -6.51 26.61
CA TYR A 96 0.69 -5.48 27.58
C TYR A 96 -0.63 -4.85 27.18
N ARG A 97 -1.41 -4.35 28.16
CA ARG A 97 -2.64 -3.63 27.89
C ARG A 97 -2.36 -2.32 27.15
N ASP A 98 -3.06 -2.09 26.04
CA ASP A 98 -3.05 -0.79 25.38
C ASP A 98 -3.52 0.28 26.36
N ARG A 99 -2.85 1.44 26.37
CA ARG A 99 -3.20 2.55 27.23
C ARG A 99 -3.26 3.85 26.45
N VAL A 100 -4.31 4.63 26.66
CA VAL A 100 -4.45 5.99 26.15
C VAL A 100 -4.36 6.95 27.34
N ILE A 101 -3.58 7.99 27.19
CA ILE A 101 -3.38 9.05 28.17
C ILE A 101 -3.93 10.32 27.56
N GLU A 102 -4.98 10.84 28.17
CA GLU A 102 -5.66 12.05 27.72
C GLU A 102 -4.86 13.32 28.06
N PRO A 103 -5.11 14.45 27.39
CA PRO A 103 -4.29 15.66 27.51
C PRO A 103 -4.14 16.21 28.92
N ASP A 104 -5.19 16.17 29.73
CA ASP A 104 -5.24 16.64 31.11
C ASP A 104 -4.41 15.78 32.08
N ALA A 105 -4.13 14.52 31.68
CA ALA A 105 -3.30 13.59 32.44
C ALA A 105 -1.81 13.60 32.02
N LEU A 106 -1.40 14.48 31.11
CA LEU A 106 -0.03 14.58 30.59
C LEU A 106 0.84 15.49 31.50
N ALA A 107 1.13 15.04 32.72
CA ALA A 107 2.09 15.74 33.60
C ALA A 107 3.53 15.57 33.09
N ARG A 108 4.38 16.60 33.25
CA ARG A 108 5.80 16.57 32.87
C ARG A 108 6.71 16.60 34.09
N PRO A 109 7.78 15.76 34.20
CA PRO A 109 8.09 14.60 33.37
C PRO A 109 7.06 13.46 33.57
N ALA A 110 6.66 12.82 32.49
CA ALA A 110 5.67 11.76 32.58
C ALA A 110 6.35 10.38 32.65
N SER A 111 5.96 9.60 33.67
CA SER A 111 6.30 8.18 33.75
C SER A 111 5.01 7.38 33.66
N TRP A 112 4.97 6.45 32.70
CA TRP A 112 3.78 5.66 32.40
C TRP A 112 4.05 4.18 32.61
N ARG A 113 3.24 3.59 33.48
CA ARG A 113 3.30 2.16 33.75
C ARG A 113 2.37 1.41 32.80
N MET A 114 2.87 0.35 32.19
CA MET A 114 2.07 -0.61 31.41
C MET A 114 1.88 -1.90 32.22
N GLU A 115 0.66 -2.40 32.20
CA GLU A 115 0.28 -3.65 32.86
C GLU A 115 0.26 -4.81 31.84
N PRO A 116 0.69 -6.02 32.21
CA PRO A 116 0.56 -7.18 31.36
C PRO A 116 -0.90 -7.44 30.98
N GLU A 117 -1.12 -7.86 29.77
CA GLU A 117 -2.43 -8.40 29.39
C GLU A 117 -2.47 -9.89 29.73
N THR A 118 -3.53 -10.30 30.41
CA THR A 118 -3.71 -11.69 30.86
C THR A 118 -4.95 -12.36 30.25
N ASP A 119 -5.83 -11.57 29.66
CA ASP A 119 -6.98 -12.10 28.96
C ASP A 119 -6.55 -12.69 27.59
N PRO A 120 -6.74 -14.00 27.32
CA PRO A 120 -6.36 -14.63 26.06
C PRO A 120 -7.01 -13.97 24.83
N LYS A 121 -8.24 -13.47 24.96
CA LYS A 121 -8.94 -12.79 23.87
C LYS A 121 -8.29 -11.43 23.58
N ALA A 122 -8.00 -10.65 24.60
CA ALA A 122 -7.33 -9.35 24.45
C ALA A 122 -5.90 -9.53 23.89
N LEU A 123 -5.17 -10.56 24.32
CA LEU A 123 -3.86 -10.91 23.76
C LEU A 123 -3.96 -11.28 22.28
N ALA A 124 -4.97 -12.06 21.89
CA ALA A 124 -5.19 -12.40 20.49
C ALA A 124 -5.52 -11.16 19.64
N GLU A 125 -6.33 -10.24 20.16
CA GLU A 125 -6.68 -8.97 19.47
C GLU A 125 -5.49 -8.06 19.21
N GLN A 126 -4.38 -8.23 19.92
CA GLN A 126 -3.14 -7.49 19.67
C GLN A 126 -2.34 -8.03 18.48
N ARG A 127 -2.68 -9.23 18.00
CA ARG A 127 -1.94 -9.91 16.94
C ARG A 127 -2.38 -9.44 15.57
N PRO A 128 -1.44 -9.32 14.61
CA PRO A 128 -1.77 -8.88 13.26
C PRO A 128 -2.60 -9.95 12.51
N SER A 129 -3.20 -9.54 11.42
CA SER A 129 -4.13 -10.33 10.62
C SER A 129 -3.56 -11.68 10.16
N ASN A 130 -2.28 -11.71 9.79
CA ASN A 130 -1.60 -12.93 9.35
C ASN A 130 -1.60 -14.04 10.44
N ALA A 131 -1.49 -13.68 11.70
CA ALA A 131 -1.57 -14.65 12.80
C ALA A 131 -2.94 -15.33 12.87
N TRP A 132 -4.02 -14.57 12.69
CA TRP A 132 -5.40 -15.07 12.72
C TRP A 132 -5.74 -15.99 11.55
N THR A 133 -5.15 -15.76 10.38
CA THR A 133 -5.42 -16.55 9.17
C THR A 133 -4.41 -17.67 8.93
N SER A 134 -3.30 -17.69 9.65
CA SER A 134 -2.24 -18.68 9.45
C SER A 134 -2.66 -20.13 9.72
N THR A 135 -3.63 -20.33 10.62
CA THR A 135 -4.20 -21.63 10.93
C THR A 135 -5.42 -22.00 10.08
N LEU A 136 -5.82 -21.12 9.16
CA LEU A 136 -6.86 -21.39 8.19
C LEU A 136 -6.34 -22.38 7.14
N LEU A 137 -7.12 -23.40 6.78
CA LEU A 137 -6.79 -24.38 5.74
C LEU A 137 -5.51 -25.20 6.04
N PRO A 138 -5.39 -25.84 7.21
CA PRO A 138 -4.23 -26.67 7.51
C PRO A 138 -4.12 -27.83 6.52
N GLY A 139 -2.91 -28.04 5.96
CA GLY A 139 -2.65 -29.10 4.97
C GLY A 139 -3.22 -28.84 3.56
N ARG A 140 -3.78 -27.67 3.30
CA ARG A 140 -4.36 -27.28 2.00
C ARG A 140 -3.62 -26.07 1.41
N ASP A 141 -2.34 -26.24 1.10
CA ASP A 141 -1.47 -25.16 0.63
C ASP A 141 -1.93 -24.51 -0.66
N ASP A 142 -2.48 -25.28 -1.59
CA ASP A 142 -3.04 -24.78 -2.85
C ASP A 142 -4.19 -23.80 -2.60
N LEU A 143 -5.16 -24.21 -1.79
CA LEU A 143 -6.34 -23.40 -1.46
C LEU A 143 -5.96 -22.21 -0.55
N ARG A 144 -5.00 -22.39 0.36
CA ARG A 144 -4.47 -21.31 1.20
C ARG A 144 -3.78 -20.22 0.36
N LYS A 145 -2.94 -20.60 -0.60
CA LYS A 145 -2.28 -19.66 -1.52
C LYS A 145 -3.29 -18.92 -2.40
N GLU A 146 -4.32 -19.62 -2.88
CA GLU A 146 -5.41 -19.00 -3.63
C GLU A 146 -6.18 -17.99 -2.77
N PHE A 147 -6.53 -18.36 -1.53
CA PHE A 147 -7.18 -17.48 -0.57
C PHE A 147 -6.33 -16.23 -0.30
N MET A 148 -5.04 -16.39 -0.02
CA MET A 148 -4.13 -15.27 0.19
C MET A 148 -4.04 -14.37 -1.05
N ALA A 149 -3.90 -14.95 -2.24
CA ALA A 149 -3.75 -14.19 -3.49
C ALA A 149 -5.02 -13.43 -3.89
N GLN A 150 -6.20 -13.95 -3.61
CA GLN A 150 -7.45 -13.39 -4.08
C GLN A 150 -8.21 -12.62 -3.01
N CYS A 151 -8.32 -13.17 -1.79
CA CYS A 151 -9.02 -12.50 -0.70
C CYS A 151 -8.14 -11.43 -0.05
N GLY A 152 -6.83 -11.68 0.08
CA GLY A 152 -5.84 -10.72 0.60
C GLY A 152 -5.47 -9.58 -0.37
N PHE A 153 -6.11 -9.50 -1.53
CA PHE A 153 -5.78 -8.52 -2.56
C PHE A 153 -6.26 -7.10 -2.24
N CYS A 154 -7.36 -6.96 -1.53
CA CYS A 154 -8.04 -5.69 -1.28
C CYS A 154 -7.91 -5.21 0.16
N HIS A 155 -8.04 -6.11 1.13
CA HIS A 155 -8.00 -5.84 2.56
C HIS A 155 -7.51 -7.07 3.33
N GLN A 156 -7.09 -6.86 4.57
CA GLN A 156 -6.66 -7.94 5.45
C GLN A 156 -7.81 -8.88 5.81
N GLN A 157 -7.56 -10.18 5.75
CA GLN A 157 -8.59 -11.20 5.98
C GLN A 157 -8.79 -11.56 7.46
N GLY A 158 -7.82 -11.30 8.31
CA GLY A 158 -7.91 -11.50 9.77
C GLY A 158 -8.22 -10.22 10.55
N SER A 159 -8.72 -9.17 9.91
CA SER A 159 -9.11 -7.93 10.60
C SER A 159 -10.34 -8.12 11.50
N ALA A 160 -10.49 -7.31 12.54
CA ALA A 160 -11.62 -7.38 13.47
C ALA A 160 -12.99 -7.35 12.77
N PHE A 161 -13.08 -6.62 11.65
CA PHE A 161 -14.31 -6.56 10.85
C PHE A 161 -14.69 -7.94 10.26
N LEU A 162 -13.70 -8.76 9.86
CA LEU A 162 -13.94 -10.06 9.23
C LEU A 162 -14.07 -11.21 10.23
N ARG A 163 -13.52 -11.06 11.43
CA ARG A 163 -13.59 -12.08 12.49
C ARG A 163 -14.97 -12.24 13.14
N ARG A 164 -15.99 -11.57 12.64
CA ARG A 164 -17.38 -11.75 13.11
C ARG A 164 -17.88 -13.14 12.77
N GLU A 165 -18.67 -13.71 13.68
CA GLU A 165 -19.36 -14.97 13.40
C GLU A 165 -20.31 -14.80 12.21
N ARG A 166 -20.22 -15.73 11.28
CA ARG A 166 -21.08 -15.86 10.11
C ARG A 166 -21.30 -17.33 9.83
N SER A 167 -22.53 -17.69 9.45
CA SER A 167 -22.84 -19.00 8.92
C SER A 167 -22.16 -19.25 7.57
N ALA A 168 -22.07 -20.51 7.16
CA ALA A 168 -21.57 -20.86 5.83
C ALA A 168 -22.38 -20.18 4.71
N GLN A 169 -23.70 -20.01 4.89
CA GLN A 169 -24.52 -19.28 3.92
C GLN A 169 -24.11 -17.80 3.81
N GLU A 170 -23.93 -17.09 4.92
CA GLU A 170 -23.50 -15.69 4.94
C GLU A 170 -22.07 -15.52 4.35
N TRP A 171 -21.20 -16.52 4.56
CA TRP A 171 -19.90 -16.57 3.92
C TRP A 171 -19.99 -16.79 2.41
N ASP A 172 -20.89 -17.66 1.94
CA ASP A 172 -21.13 -17.88 0.51
C ASP A 172 -21.59 -16.59 -0.18
N GLU A 173 -22.57 -15.89 0.41
CA GLU A 173 -23.04 -14.58 -0.08
C GLU A 173 -21.91 -13.53 -0.09
N THR A 174 -21.05 -13.53 0.94
CA THR A 174 -19.89 -12.64 1.04
C THR A 174 -18.87 -12.96 -0.05
N ILE A 175 -18.55 -14.24 -0.25
CA ILE A 175 -17.61 -14.69 -1.29
C ILE A 175 -18.16 -14.35 -2.68
N ALA A 176 -19.45 -14.62 -2.94
CA ALA A 176 -20.10 -14.27 -4.19
C ALA A 176 -20.02 -12.77 -4.48
N ARG A 177 -20.18 -11.92 -3.45
CA ARG A 177 -19.99 -10.46 -3.58
C ARG A 177 -18.53 -10.11 -3.89
N MET A 178 -17.55 -10.72 -3.23
CA MET A 178 -16.11 -10.48 -3.53
C MET A 178 -15.74 -10.94 -4.94
N VAL A 179 -16.32 -12.02 -5.43
CA VAL A 179 -16.17 -12.47 -6.82
C VAL A 179 -16.72 -11.42 -7.79
N ARG A 180 -17.88 -10.82 -7.50
CA ARG A 180 -18.41 -9.69 -8.31
C ARG A 180 -17.47 -8.49 -8.29
N TYR A 181 -16.79 -8.23 -7.17
CA TYR A 181 -15.76 -7.17 -7.07
C TYR A 181 -14.44 -7.53 -7.75
N GLY A 182 -14.30 -8.76 -8.24
CA GLY A 182 -13.19 -9.21 -9.06
C GLY A 182 -12.23 -10.18 -8.40
N ALA A 183 -12.56 -10.75 -7.24
CA ALA A 183 -11.84 -11.91 -6.72
C ALA A 183 -12.01 -13.10 -7.69
N ARG A 184 -10.91 -13.80 -7.98
CA ARG A 184 -10.88 -14.86 -8.99
C ARG A 184 -10.65 -16.21 -8.33
N LEU A 185 -11.66 -16.67 -7.60
CA LEU A 185 -11.63 -17.94 -6.90
C LEU A 185 -12.01 -19.11 -7.82
N SER A 186 -11.28 -20.19 -7.72
CA SER A 186 -11.63 -21.46 -8.36
C SER A 186 -13.00 -21.97 -7.89
N SER A 187 -13.62 -22.85 -8.68
CA SER A 187 -14.87 -23.48 -8.28
C SER A 187 -14.76 -24.29 -7.00
N ALA A 188 -13.58 -24.89 -6.74
CA ALA A 188 -13.29 -25.60 -5.51
C ALA A 188 -13.26 -24.63 -4.33
N ALA A 189 -12.53 -23.51 -4.45
CA ALA A 189 -12.46 -22.48 -3.41
C ALA A 189 -13.84 -21.89 -3.09
N GLN A 190 -14.64 -21.53 -4.08
CA GLN A 190 -15.99 -21.00 -3.88
C GLN A 190 -16.89 -21.99 -3.15
N LYS A 191 -16.75 -23.30 -3.41
CA LYS A 191 -17.55 -24.35 -2.78
C LYS A 191 -17.11 -24.66 -1.34
N GLU A 192 -15.79 -24.69 -1.08
CA GLU A 192 -15.24 -25.16 0.19
C GLU A 192 -15.07 -24.06 1.23
N LEU A 193 -14.66 -22.86 0.81
CA LEU A 193 -14.34 -21.76 1.72
C LEU A 193 -15.49 -21.35 2.67
N PRO A 194 -16.77 -21.31 2.28
CA PRO A 194 -17.84 -20.92 3.20
C PRO A 194 -17.87 -21.72 4.48
N ALA A 195 -17.89 -23.04 4.37
CA ALA A 195 -17.92 -23.94 5.54
C ALA A 195 -16.61 -23.91 6.33
N VAL A 196 -15.48 -23.80 5.64
CA VAL A 196 -14.15 -23.70 6.28
C VAL A 196 -14.03 -22.41 7.09
N LEU A 197 -14.49 -21.27 6.55
CA LEU A 197 -14.44 -19.98 7.24
C LEU A 197 -15.37 -19.96 8.46
N GLU A 198 -16.60 -20.49 8.35
CA GLU A 198 -17.49 -20.63 9.50
C GLU A 198 -16.81 -21.44 10.63
N ALA A 199 -16.33 -22.63 10.30
CA ALA A 199 -15.69 -23.51 11.28
C ALA A 199 -14.44 -22.87 11.90
N HIS A 200 -13.60 -22.25 11.09
CA HIS A 200 -12.38 -21.58 11.55
C HIS A 200 -12.66 -20.43 12.52
N TRP A 201 -13.56 -19.51 12.14
CA TRP A 201 -13.84 -18.35 12.99
C TRP A 201 -14.54 -18.74 14.29
N LYS A 202 -15.44 -19.72 14.24
CA LYS A 202 -16.07 -20.29 15.44
C LYS A 202 -15.05 -20.91 16.38
N GLU A 203 -14.14 -21.73 15.85
CA GLU A 203 -13.08 -22.40 16.63
C GLU A 203 -12.11 -21.40 17.25
N ILE A 204 -11.60 -20.45 16.46
CA ILE A 204 -10.57 -19.53 16.93
C ILE A 204 -11.13 -18.49 17.93
N GLN A 205 -12.43 -18.15 17.84
CA GLN A 205 -13.08 -17.28 18.81
C GLN A 205 -13.38 -18.00 20.13
N ALA A 206 -13.71 -19.29 20.07
CA ALA A 206 -13.86 -20.11 21.26
C ALA A 206 -12.52 -20.38 21.96
N HIS A 207 -11.43 -20.39 21.20
CA HIS A 207 -10.08 -20.70 21.66
C HIS A 207 -9.06 -19.65 21.19
N PRO A 208 -9.14 -18.39 21.65
CA PRO A 208 -8.25 -17.30 21.21
C PRO A 208 -6.78 -17.55 21.57
N ASP A 209 -6.48 -18.41 22.52
CA ASP A 209 -5.14 -18.92 22.85
C ASP A 209 -4.47 -19.66 21.69
N LYS A 210 -5.25 -20.20 20.74
CA LYS A 210 -4.75 -20.88 19.53
C LYS A 210 -4.24 -19.91 18.47
N VAL A 211 -4.54 -18.61 18.55
CA VAL A 211 -3.96 -17.62 17.63
C VAL A 211 -2.46 -17.56 17.88
N PRO A 212 -1.59 -17.84 16.89
CA PRO A 212 -0.15 -17.84 17.09
C PRO A 212 0.39 -16.45 17.46
N ALA A 213 1.55 -16.41 18.11
CA ALA A 213 2.27 -15.16 18.33
C ALA A 213 2.65 -14.51 16.98
N GLY A 214 2.62 -13.19 16.93
CA GLY A 214 3.14 -12.44 15.79
C GLY A 214 4.66 -12.32 15.82
N THR A 215 5.22 -11.71 14.79
CA THR A 215 6.66 -11.46 14.65
C THR A 215 7.20 -10.67 15.85
N PRO A 216 8.26 -11.14 16.52
CA PRO A 216 8.90 -10.41 17.60
C PRO A 216 9.45 -9.05 17.13
N TRP A 217 9.32 -8.04 17.97
CA TRP A 217 9.85 -6.71 17.67
C TRP A 217 11.36 -6.67 17.89
N PRO A 218 12.15 -6.30 16.85
CA PRO A 218 13.61 -6.26 16.98
C PRO A 218 14.08 -5.06 17.78
N GLN A 219 15.22 -5.19 18.47
CA GLN A 219 15.81 -4.11 19.28
C GLN A 219 16.13 -2.84 18.45
N ALA A 220 16.36 -2.98 17.16
CA ALA A 220 16.60 -1.86 16.25
C ALA A 220 15.46 -0.83 16.19
N LEU A 221 14.24 -1.19 16.62
CA LEU A 221 13.10 -0.28 16.65
C LEU A 221 13.27 0.90 17.60
N SER A 222 14.10 0.79 18.64
CA SER A 222 14.37 1.90 19.57
C SER A 222 14.94 3.14 18.86
N GLY A 223 15.55 2.97 17.69
CA GLY A 223 16.03 4.06 16.85
C GLY A 223 15.06 4.50 15.74
N ALA A 224 13.91 3.84 15.60
CA ALA A 224 12.97 4.13 14.53
C ALA A 224 11.96 5.22 14.91
N ALA A 225 11.48 5.92 13.89
CA ALA A 225 10.38 6.87 14.01
C ALA A 225 9.37 6.66 12.90
N ILE A 226 8.09 6.74 13.22
CA ILE A 226 7.01 6.67 12.25
C ILE A 226 6.14 7.91 12.42
N SER A 227 5.81 8.55 11.31
CA SER A 227 4.87 9.67 11.28
C SER A 227 3.76 9.33 10.31
N GLU A 228 2.51 9.51 10.72
CA GLU A 228 1.34 9.23 9.91
C GLU A 228 0.54 10.51 9.73
N LEU A 229 0.22 10.85 8.49
CA LEU A 229 -0.66 11.95 8.13
C LEU A 229 -1.98 11.39 7.64
N ALA A 230 -3.06 11.69 8.33
CA ALA A 230 -4.40 11.34 7.89
C ALA A 230 -4.77 12.12 6.62
N ILE A 231 -5.13 11.42 5.55
CA ILE A 231 -5.57 11.98 4.27
C ILE A 231 -6.74 11.17 3.72
N GLY A 232 -7.64 11.85 3.00
CA GLY A 232 -8.83 11.18 2.47
C GLY A 232 -9.88 10.87 3.53
N ASP A 233 -10.74 9.93 3.23
CA ASP A 233 -11.86 9.51 4.08
C ASP A 233 -12.00 7.98 4.10
N ARG A 234 -12.99 7.46 4.85
CA ARG A 234 -13.23 6.02 4.97
C ARG A 234 -13.58 5.29 3.67
N PHE A 235 -13.95 6.02 2.62
CA PHE A 235 -14.24 5.48 1.29
C PHE A 235 -13.05 5.61 0.34
N SER A 236 -12.02 6.35 0.72
CA SER A 236 -10.81 6.54 -0.07
C SER A 236 -9.99 5.26 -0.18
N GLN A 237 -9.26 5.14 -1.29
CA GLN A 237 -8.24 4.13 -1.47
C GLN A 237 -6.96 4.80 -1.97
N MET A 238 -6.08 5.17 -1.03
CA MET A 238 -4.74 5.66 -1.37
C MET A 238 -3.96 4.52 -2.03
N HIS A 239 -3.62 4.69 -3.29
CA HIS A 239 -2.97 3.62 -4.05
C HIS A 239 -1.46 3.86 -4.16
N ASP A 240 -0.97 4.31 -5.30
CA ASP A 240 0.45 4.61 -5.46
C ASP A 240 0.77 6.04 -4.99
N LEU A 241 2.00 6.25 -4.59
CA LEU A 241 2.54 7.53 -4.20
C LEU A 241 3.81 7.86 -4.98
N LEU A 242 4.19 9.12 -4.99
CA LEU A 242 5.36 9.64 -5.70
C LEU A 242 6.03 10.71 -4.84
N GLN A 243 7.31 10.52 -4.52
CA GLN A 243 8.17 11.61 -4.06
C GLN A 243 8.66 12.36 -5.30
N HIS A 244 8.27 13.62 -5.41
CA HIS A 244 8.52 14.44 -6.58
C HIS A 244 9.76 15.34 -6.37
N SER A 245 10.45 15.69 -7.46
CA SER A 245 11.65 16.53 -7.44
C SER A 245 11.42 17.95 -6.90
N ASN A 246 10.15 18.45 -6.88
CA ASN A 246 9.79 19.71 -6.24
C ASN A 246 9.71 19.63 -4.70
N GLY A 247 10.03 18.49 -4.10
CA GLY A 247 9.99 18.26 -2.64
C GLY A 247 8.64 17.82 -2.09
N MET A 248 7.57 17.86 -2.89
CA MET A 248 6.23 17.42 -2.48
C MET A 248 6.06 15.90 -2.66
N VAL A 249 5.12 15.33 -1.92
CA VAL A 249 4.66 13.94 -2.08
C VAL A 249 3.28 13.97 -2.74
N TYR A 250 3.13 13.20 -3.81
CA TYR A 250 1.85 13.03 -4.48
C TYR A 250 1.27 11.66 -4.19
N VAL A 251 -0.03 11.59 -3.87
CA VAL A 251 -0.75 10.34 -3.59
C VAL A 251 -2.03 10.30 -4.43
N GLY A 252 -2.27 9.18 -5.10
CA GLY A 252 -3.48 8.96 -5.88
C GLY A 252 -4.57 8.24 -5.08
N ASP A 253 -5.82 8.71 -5.14
CA ASP A 253 -6.98 8.04 -4.59
C ASP A 253 -7.77 7.33 -5.68
N ASN A 254 -7.74 6.01 -5.66
CA ASN A 254 -8.32 5.18 -6.73
C ASN A 254 -9.87 5.23 -6.78
N LEU A 255 -10.54 5.49 -5.65
CA LEU A 255 -12.00 5.46 -5.56
C LEU A 255 -12.66 6.84 -5.60
N GLN A 256 -11.88 7.92 -5.52
CA GLN A 256 -12.42 9.28 -5.44
C GLN A 256 -11.87 10.20 -6.53
N ASP A 257 -11.05 9.70 -7.46
CA ASP A 257 -10.37 10.46 -8.54
C ASP A 257 -9.68 11.72 -8.04
N ARG A 258 -8.92 11.61 -6.94
CA ARG A 258 -8.21 12.71 -6.31
C ARG A 258 -6.72 12.50 -6.33
N LEU A 259 -5.99 13.57 -6.61
CA LEU A 259 -4.54 13.66 -6.46
C LEU A 259 -4.23 14.57 -5.28
N TYR A 260 -3.55 14.05 -4.28
CA TYR A 260 -3.08 14.79 -3.11
C TYR A 260 -1.67 15.27 -3.37
N GLU A 261 -1.42 16.57 -3.20
CA GLU A 261 -0.11 17.20 -3.17
C GLU A 261 0.20 17.58 -1.73
N ILE A 262 1.19 16.95 -1.13
CA ILE A 262 1.46 16.98 0.31
C ILE A 262 2.85 17.51 0.57
N ASP A 263 2.98 18.51 1.43
CA ASP A 263 4.26 18.91 2.01
C ASP A 263 4.65 17.89 3.10
N PRO A 264 5.69 17.07 2.88
CA PRO A 264 6.07 16.01 3.82
C PRO A 264 6.73 16.53 5.11
N GLN A 265 7.00 17.83 5.22
CA GLN A 265 7.57 18.44 6.40
C GLN A 265 6.49 19.01 7.33
N THR A 266 5.53 19.72 6.75
CA THR A 266 4.51 20.46 7.51
C THR A 266 3.19 19.70 7.63
N GLY A 267 2.94 18.72 6.74
CA GLY A 267 1.65 18.03 6.62
C GLY A 267 0.58 18.86 5.92
N ALA A 268 0.89 20.08 5.46
CA ALA A 268 -0.02 20.84 4.62
C ALA A 268 -0.23 20.12 3.29
N TYR A 269 -1.47 20.09 2.79
CA TYR A 269 -1.77 19.40 1.54
C TYR A 269 -2.87 20.10 0.74
N THR A 270 -2.82 19.89 -0.56
CA THR A 270 -3.86 20.32 -1.50
C THR A 270 -4.40 19.13 -2.26
N VAL A 271 -5.70 19.09 -2.46
CA VAL A 271 -6.37 18.02 -3.20
C VAL A 271 -6.81 18.53 -4.57
N TYR A 272 -6.43 17.84 -5.62
CA TYR A 272 -6.88 18.14 -6.98
C TYR A 272 -7.81 17.03 -7.47
N ARG A 273 -9.03 17.39 -7.84
CA ARG A 273 -9.95 16.46 -8.48
C ARG A 273 -9.53 16.27 -9.94
N ILE A 274 -9.31 15.02 -10.34
CA ILE A 274 -9.01 14.70 -11.72
C ILE A 274 -10.31 14.80 -12.53
N PRO A 275 -10.35 15.60 -13.60
CA PRO A 275 -11.57 15.81 -14.37
C PRO A 275 -12.00 14.55 -15.10
N ALA A 276 -13.31 14.35 -15.20
CA ALA A 276 -13.90 13.42 -16.15
C ALA A 276 -13.91 14.07 -17.53
N GLU A 277 -13.69 13.26 -18.57
CA GLU A 277 -13.84 13.71 -19.96
C GLU A 277 -15.31 13.57 -20.42
N PRO A 278 -15.73 14.34 -21.44
CA PRO A 278 -17.06 14.20 -22.01
C PRO A 278 -17.33 12.75 -22.44
N GLY A 279 -18.43 12.17 -21.91
CA GLY A 279 -18.80 10.79 -22.18
C GLY A 279 -18.28 9.74 -21.18
N ASP A 280 -17.44 10.14 -20.21
CA ASP A 280 -17.05 9.24 -19.13
C ASP A 280 -18.28 8.88 -18.26
N THR A 281 -18.33 7.63 -17.85
CA THR A 281 -19.37 7.12 -16.93
C THR A 281 -18.76 6.71 -15.61
N LEU A 282 -19.53 6.79 -14.54
CA LEU A 282 -19.10 6.37 -13.21
C LEU A 282 -18.63 4.91 -13.24
N GLY A 283 -17.44 4.62 -12.71
CA GLY A 283 -16.81 3.32 -12.79
C GLY A 283 -16.21 2.96 -14.16
N GLY A 284 -16.43 3.79 -15.18
CA GLY A 284 -15.89 3.63 -16.53
C GLY A 284 -16.08 2.23 -17.09
N LEU A 285 -15.04 1.64 -17.65
CA LEU A 285 -15.05 0.29 -18.22
C LEU A 285 -15.32 -0.82 -17.19
N LEU A 286 -15.26 -0.53 -15.88
CA LEU A 286 -15.54 -1.46 -14.79
C LEU A 286 -16.83 -1.15 -14.02
N ALA A 287 -17.71 -0.30 -14.55
CA ALA A 287 -18.93 0.15 -13.87
C ALA A 287 -19.77 -0.99 -13.26
N GLY A 288 -19.90 -2.11 -13.95
CA GLY A 288 -20.64 -3.27 -13.44
C GLY A 288 -19.99 -3.94 -12.22
N ARG A 289 -18.66 -3.89 -12.11
CA ARG A 289 -17.91 -4.40 -10.95
C ARG A 289 -18.15 -3.55 -9.70
N LEU A 290 -18.31 -2.24 -9.86
CA LEU A 290 -18.43 -1.29 -8.76
C LEU A 290 -19.88 -1.00 -8.35
N ARG A 291 -20.86 -1.56 -9.05
CA ARG A 291 -22.31 -1.30 -8.82
C ARG A 291 -22.72 -1.41 -7.35
N ASP A 292 -22.26 -2.47 -6.68
CA ASP A 292 -22.63 -2.78 -5.30
C ASP A 292 -21.65 -2.20 -4.29
N PHE A 293 -20.67 -1.40 -4.75
CA PHE A 293 -19.71 -0.78 -3.86
C PHE A 293 -20.37 0.40 -3.12
N PRO A 294 -20.21 0.51 -1.79
CA PRO A 294 -21.05 1.40 -0.98
C PRO A 294 -21.00 2.87 -1.41
N LYS A 295 -19.81 3.37 -1.75
CA LYS A 295 -19.62 4.72 -2.27
C LYS A 295 -18.34 4.78 -3.08
N HIS A 296 -18.43 5.36 -4.26
CA HIS A 296 -17.29 5.76 -5.06
C HIS A 296 -17.67 6.92 -5.97
N GLU A 297 -16.73 7.79 -6.25
CA GLU A 297 -16.90 8.91 -7.18
C GLU A 297 -15.84 8.85 -8.28
N THR A 298 -15.51 7.64 -8.73
CA THR A 298 -14.43 7.43 -9.67
C THR A 298 -14.93 7.24 -11.10
N TYR A 299 -14.42 8.04 -12.00
CA TYR A 299 -14.51 7.91 -13.45
C TYR A 299 -13.20 7.37 -14.03
N GLN A 300 -12.08 7.63 -13.37
CA GLN A 300 -10.73 7.36 -13.86
C GLN A 300 -10.13 6.10 -13.20
N GLY A 301 -10.27 5.95 -11.89
CA GLY A 301 -9.66 4.86 -11.12
C GLY A 301 -8.14 4.92 -11.13
N ILE A 302 -7.56 5.91 -10.49
CA ILE A 302 -6.11 6.15 -10.47
C ILE A 302 -5.36 4.97 -9.87
N HIS A 303 -4.30 4.49 -10.53
CA HIS A 303 -3.48 3.41 -10.03
C HIS A 303 -2.05 3.81 -9.73
N SER A 304 -1.31 4.30 -10.71
CA SER A 304 0.12 4.54 -10.57
C SER A 304 0.51 5.93 -11.03
N LEU A 305 1.57 6.45 -10.44
CA LEU A 305 2.10 7.79 -10.65
C LEU A 305 3.59 7.69 -10.97
N VAL A 306 4.09 8.53 -11.88
CA VAL A 306 5.52 8.67 -12.15
C VAL A 306 5.84 10.08 -12.58
N GLU A 307 6.97 10.62 -12.10
CA GLU A 307 7.53 11.88 -12.59
C GLU A 307 8.30 11.65 -13.89
N ALA A 308 8.11 12.53 -14.85
CA ALA A 308 8.98 12.67 -16.00
C ALA A 308 10.17 13.57 -15.65
N PRO A 309 11.41 13.05 -15.60
CA PRO A 309 12.56 13.80 -15.07
C PRO A 309 12.91 15.07 -15.86
N ARG A 310 12.48 15.14 -17.12
CA ARG A 310 12.80 16.27 -18.01
C ARG A 310 12.15 17.59 -17.60
N ASP A 311 10.90 17.56 -17.15
CA ASP A 311 10.09 18.75 -16.88
C ASP A 311 9.28 18.69 -15.58
N GLY A 312 9.33 17.56 -14.87
CA GLY A 312 8.60 17.35 -13.64
C GLY A 312 7.11 17.10 -13.83
N HIS A 313 6.64 16.79 -15.03
CA HIS A 313 5.24 16.39 -15.21
C HIS A 313 4.99 15.01 -14.61
N ILE A 314 3.81 14.82 -14.05
CA ILE A 314 3.39 13.55 -13.44
C ILE A 314 2.47 12.81 -14.40
N PHE A 315 2.86 11.59 -14.78
CA PHE A 315 2.02 10.71 -15.57
C PHE A 315 1.25 9.75 -14.65
N ILE A 316 -0.04 9.61 -14.91
CA ILE A 316 -1.01 8.89 -14.07
C ILE A 316 -1.75 7.89 -14.93
N THR A 317 -1.88 6.64 -14.47
CA THR A 317 -2.67 5.61 -15.14
C THR A 317 -4.11 5.57 -14.59
N PRO A 318 -5.11 5.94 -15.41
CA PRO A 318 -6.54 5.81 -15.06
C PRO A 318 -7.05 4.44 -15.50
N SER A 319 -7.09 3.46 -14.59
CA SER A 319 -7.39 2.07 -14.94
C SER A 319 -8.78 1.84 -15.54
N TYR A 320 -9.73 2.74 -15.32
CA TYR A 320 -11.09 2.59 -15.83
C TYR A 320 -11.29 3.22 -17.21
N GLN A 321 -10.26 3.86 -17.75
CA GLN A 321 -10.32 4.55 -19.03
C GLN A 321 -9.21 4.07 -19.98
N ARG A 322 -9.38 4.36 -21.27
CA ARG A 322 -8.37 4.13 -22.31
C ARG A 322 -7.60 5.41 -22.60
N ARG A 323 -6.80 5.81 -21.63
CA ARG A 323 -5.98 7.04 -21.75
C ARG A 323 -4.81 6.99 -20.79
N LEU A 324 -3.90 7.93 -20.96
CA LEU A 324 -2.88 8.29 -19.98
C LEU A 324 -3.20 9.72 -19.53
N ILE A 325 -3.06 10.04 -18.26
CA ILE A 325 -3.25 11.39 -17.73
C ILE A 325 -1.88 11.99 -17.43
N GLU A 326 -1.69 13.25 -17.83
CA GLU A 326 -0.54 14.07 -17.51
C GLU A 326 -0.99 15.21 -16.60
N PHE A 327 -0.29 15.42 -15.48
CA PHE A 327 -0.49 16.55 -14.57
C PHE A 327 0.76 17.42 -14.55
N ASP A 328 0.60 18.72 -14.75
CA ASP A 328 1.67 19.70 -14.58
C ASP A 328 1.62 20.30 -13.16
N PRO A 329 2.58 19.98 -12.28
CA PRO A 329 2.60 20.48 -10.90
C PRO A 329 2.76 22.00 -10.78
N ARG A 330 3.23 22.69 -11.81
CA ARG A 330 3.41 24.15 -11.80
C ARG A 330 2.12 24.89 -12.12
N THR A 331 1.41 24.42 -13.15
CA THR A 331 0.14 25.04 -13.59
C THR A 331 -1.10 24.44 -12.98
N LYS A 332 -0.96 23.28 -12.28
CA LYS A 332 -2.03 22.50 -11.67
C LYS A 332 -3.09 22.02 -12.69
N ARG A 333 -2.67 21.78 -13.92
CA ARG A 333 -3.54 21.36 -15.02
C ARG A 333 -3.37 19.89 -15.34
N PHE A 334 -4.47 19.25 -15.64
CA PHE A 334 -4.52 17.90 -16.18
C PHE A 334 -4.68 17.93 -17.71
N LYS A 335 -4.06 16.95 -18.38
CA LYS A 335 -4.20 16.69 -19.80
C LYS A 335 -4.41 15.19 -20.02
N ALA A 336 -5.44 14.82 -20.76
CA ALA A 336 -5.70 13.44 -21.14
C ALA A 336 -5.10 13.12 -22.51
N HIS A 337 -4.45 11.97 -22.63
CA HIS A 337 -3.93 11.43 -23.87
C HIS A 337 -4.70 10.15 -24.20
N ALA A 338 -5.64 10.23 -25.14
CA ALA A 338 -6.49 9.10 -25.53
C ALA A 338 -5.70 7.99 -26.22
N MET A 339 -6.08 6.74 -25.96
CA MET A 339 -5.51 5.55 -26.60
C MET A 339 -6.58 4.83 -27.43
N ASP A 340 -6.22 4.37 -28.63
CA ASP A 340 -7.12 3.64 -29.52
C ASP A 340 -7.36 2.19 -29.06
N GLY A 341 -6.47 1.63 -28.24
CA GLY A 341 -6.50 0.24 -27.81
C GLY A 341 -6.04 0.02 -26.37
N GLY A 342 -6.05 -1.23 -25.97
CA GLY A 342 -5.65 -1.63 -24.62
C GLY A 342 -6.75 -1.50 -23.58
N PHE A 343 -6.52 -2.09 -22.42
CA PHE A 343 -7.50 -2.09 -21.34
C PHE A 343 -6.84 -2.18 -19.98
N TYR A 344 -7.27 -1.35 -19.05
CA TYR A 344 -6.80 -1.29 -17.68
C TYR A 344 -5.33 -0.85 -17.56
N PRO A 345 -4.99 0.43 -17.90
CA PRO A 345 -3.68 0.99 -17.59
C PRO A 345 -3.36 0.84 -16.10
N HIS A 346 -2.15 0.35 -15.77
CA HIS A 346 -1.83 0.02 -14.38
C HIS A 346 -0.52 0.67 -13.93
N THR A 347 0.57 -0.07 -13.81
CA THR A 347 1.85 0.49 -13.33
C THR A 347 2.55 1.26 -14.44
N VAL A 348 3.08 2.46 -14.13
CA VAL A 348 3.72 3.39 -15.08
C VAL A 348 5.17 3.66 -14.70
N ARG A 349 6.06 3.80 -15.71
CA ARG A 349 7.47 4.19 -15.56
C ARG A 349 7.90 5.07 -16.73
N VAL A 350 8.97 5.87 -16.52
CA VAL A 350 9.61 6.68 -17.56
C VAL A 350 11.01 6.13 -17.82
N ASP A 351 11.38 5.98 -19.10
CA ASP A 351 12.71 5.51 -19.48
C ASP A 351 13.70 6.67 -19.66
N GLY A 352 14.97 6.31 -19.87
CA GLY A 352 16.05 7.29 -20.10
C GLY A 352 15.92 8.14 -21.36
N LYS A 353 14.96 7.84 -22.24
CA LYS A 353 14.61 8.60 -23.44
C LYS A 353 13.36 9.48 -23.24
N ASP A 354 12.91 9.66 -21.98
CA ASP A 354 11.72 10.42 -21.60
C ASP A 354 10.41 9.88 -22.20
N ARG A 355 10.33 8.55 -22.42
CA ARG A 355 9.16 7.85 -22.90
C ARG A 355 8.42 7.19 -21.74
N VAL A 356 7.10 7.19 -21.77
CA VAL A 356 6.26 6.66 -20.69
C VAL A 356 5.80 5.26 -21.02
N TRP A 357 6.18 4.30 -20.18
CA TRP A 357 5.84 2.88 -20.30
C TRP A 357 4.84 2.48 -19.23
N PHE A 358 3.80 1.74 -19.60
CA PHE A 358 2.83 1.24 -18.63
C PHE A 358 2.19 -0.07 -19.06
N THR A 359 1.77 -0.85 -18.08
CA THR A 359 1.07 -2.11 -18.32
C THR A 359 -0.40 -1.86 -18.65
N LEU A 360 -0.96 -2.69 -19.55
CA LEU A 360 -2.38 -2.78 -19.88
C LEU A 360 -2.89 -4.13 -19.35
N ALA A 361 -3.22 -4.15 -18.06
CA ALA A 361 -3.29 -5.38 -17.29
C ALA A 361 -4.37 -6.36 -17.76
N LEU A 362 -5.52 -5.87 -18.23
CA LEU A 362 -6.63 -6.72 -18.68
C LEU A 362 -6.59 -7.05 -20.18
N SER A 363 -5.67 -6.47 -20.97
CA SER A 363 -5.45 -6.81 -22.37
C SER A 363 -4.16 -7.59 -22.65
N ASN A 364 -3.39 -7.94 -21.59
CA ASN A 364 -2.11 -8.64 -21.69
C ASN A 364 -1.10 -7.92 -22.59
N GLN A 365 -0.98 -6.61 -22.43
CA GLN A 365 -0.15 -5.73 -23.24
C GLN A 365 0.68 -4.79 -22.38
N VAL A 366 1.68 -4.18 -23.01
CA VAL A 366 2.41 -3.03 -22.50
C VAL A 366 2.28 -1.88 -23.49
N ALA A 367 2.02 -0.68 -23.01
CA ALA A 367 1.98 0.53 -23.83
C ALA A 367 3.24 1.37 -23.62
N LEU A 368 3.66 2.00 -24.67
CA LEU A 368 4.64 3.07 -24.73
C LEU A 368 3.95 4.33 -25.22
N PHE A 369 4.05 5.42 -24.49
CA PHE A 369 3.70 6.76 -24.95
C PHE A 369 5.00 7.53 -25.25
N ASP A 370 5.20 7.88 -26.51
CA ASP A 370 6.31 8.71 -26.93
C ASP A 370 5.90 10.18 -26.78
N ARG A 371 6.51 10.88 -25.84
CA ARG A 371 6.20 12.27 -25.52
C ARG A 371 6.61 13.24 -26.63
N ALA A 372 7.63 12.91 -27.41
CA ALA A 372 8.11 13.76 -28.49
C ALA A 372 7.14 13.78 -29.67
N THR A 373 6.59 12.61 -30.01
CA THR A 373 5.64 12.45 -31.13
C THR A 373 4.18 12.47 -30.71
N GLN A 374 3.88 12.40 -29.41
CA GLN A 374 2.54 12.30 -28.83
C GLN A 374 1.78 11.05 -29.33
N THR A 375 2.49 9.94 -29.58
CA THR A 375 1.93 8.71 -30.14
C THR A 375 2.04 7.54 -29.16
N PHE A 376 1.09 6.60 -29.25
CA PHE A 376 1.14 5.35 -28.52
C PHE A 376 1.63 4.20 -29.39
N ARG A 377 2.39 3.30 -28.79
CA ARG A 377 2.73 1.99 -29.33
C ARG A 377 2.41 0.93 -28.30
N THR A 378 1.81 -0.19 -28.72
CA THR A 378 1.52 -1.33 -27.83
C THR A 378 2.37 -2.55 -28.20
N TYR A 379 2.74 -3.31 -27.18
CA TYR A 379 3.46 -4.57 -27.28
C TYR A 379 2.58 -5.68 -26.72
N ASP A 380 2.21 -6.64 -27.57
CA ASP A 380 1.48 -7.83 -27.15
C ASP A 380 2.41 -8.78 -26.39
N LEU A 381 1.97 -9.24 -25.22
CA LEU A 381 2.68 -10.29 -24.50
C LEU A 381 2.19 -11.66 -24.96
N PRO A 382 3.08 -12.66 -25.11
CA PRO A 382 2.71 -14.01 -25.54
C PRO A 382 1.63 -14.63 -24.64
N PHE A 383 0.70 -15.34 -25.25
CA PHE A 383 -0.30 -16.15 -24.55
C PHE A 383 0.22 -17.57 -24.34
N ARG A 384 -0.10 -18.16 -23.18
CA ARG A 384 0.28 -19.54 -22.85
C ARG A 384 -0.65 -20.57 -23.51
N SER A 385 -1.90 -20.16 -23.84
CA SER A 385 -2.90 -21.02 -24.44
C SER A 385 -3.90 -20.24 -25.32
N LEU A 386 -4.59 -20.96 -26.19
CA LEU A 386 -5.70 -20.40 -26.97
C LEU A 386 -6.84 -19.90 -26.07
N MET A 387 -7.14 -20.62 -24.97
CA MET A 387 -8.17 -20.23 -24.03
C MET A 387 -7.82 -18.92 -23.35
N GLU A 388 -6.58 -18.74 -22.90
CA GLU A 388 -6.09 -17.49 -22.33
C GLU A 388 -6.25 -16.33 -23.33
N ARG A 389 -5.88 -16.55 -24.59
CA ARG A 389 -6.06 -15.55 -25.67
C ARG A 389 -7.53 -15.18 -25.87
N LEU A 390 -8.43 -16.16 -25.90
CA LEU A 390 -9.86 -15.90 -26.03
C LEU A 390 -10.41 -15.15 -24.85
N THR A 391 -10.06 -15.54 -23.62
CA THR A 391 -10.50 -14.86 -22.40
C THR A 391 -10.07 -13.40 -22.40
N VAL A 392 -8.82 -13.10 -22.70
CA VAL A 392 -8.32 -11.73 -22.75
C VAL A 392 -9.04 -10.91 -23.84
N LYS A 393 -9.23 -11.46 -25.04
CA LYS A 393 -9.94 -10.76 -26.13
C LYS A 393 -11.42 -10.51 -25.82
N LEU A 394 -12.05 -11.39 -25.07
CA LEU A 394 -13.46 -11.24 -24.65
C LEU A 394 -13.64 -10.39 -23.39
N THR A 395 -12.56 -10.06 -22.68
CA THR A 395 -12.63 -9.29 -21.43
C THR A 395 -13.43 -7.99 -21.54
N PRO A 396 -13.26 -7.13 -22.56
CA PRO A 396 -14.08 -5.91 -22.69
C PRO A 396 -15.58 -6.21 -22.84
N LEU A 397 -15.93 -7.24 -23.61
CA LEU A 397 -17.32 -7.68 -23.78
C LEU A 397 -17.88 -8.23 -22.47
N ILE A 398 -17.11 -9.04 -21.75
CA ILE A 398 -17.51 -9.61 -20.45
C ILE A 398 -17.83 -8.48 -19.47
N PHE A 399 -16.97 -7.48 -19.34
CA PHE A 399 -17.23 -6.32 -18.48
C PHE A 399 -18.45 -5.51 -18.91
N LYS A 400 -18.65 -5.35 -20.21
CA LYS A 400 -19.86 -4.68 -20.74
C LYS A 400 -21.13 -5.46 -20.38
N LEU A 401 -21.13 -6.78 -20.51
CA LEU A 401 -22.26 -7.62 -20.12
C LEU A 401 -22.53 -7.55 -18.60
N ILE A 402 -21.47 -7.55 -17.79
CA ILE A 402 -21.59 -7.35 -16.34
C ILE A 402 -22.18 -5.97 -16.03
N SER A 403 -21.79 -4.92 -16.75
CA SER A 403 -22.33 -3.57 -16.57
C SER A 403 -23.83 -3.49 -16.87
N TRP A 404 -24.35 -4.36 -17.74
CA TRP A 404 -25.78 -4.51 -18.00
C TRP A 404 -26.53 -5.36 -16.97
N GLY A 405 -25.82 -5.87 -15.95
CA GLY A 405 -26.40 -6.67 -14.87
C GLY A 405 -26.49 -8.16 -15.14
N LEU A 406 -25.85 -8.65 -16.21
CA LEU A 406 -25.82 -10.09 -16.48
C LEU A 406 -24.86 -10.78 -15.50
N PRO A 407 -25.27 -11.91 -14.88
CA PRO A 407 -24.47 -12.61 -13.88
C PRO A 407 -23.39 -13.50 -14.55
N ILE A 408 -22.57 -12.91 -15.42
CA ILE A 408 -21.55 -13.62 -16.20
C ILE A 408 -20.55 -14.33 -15.28
N THR A 409 -20.21 -13.74 -14.13
CA THR A 409 -19.32 -14.34 -13.13
C THR A 409 -19.86 -15.65 -12.53
N ASN A 410 -21.18 -15.88 -12.57
CA ASN A 410 -21.78 -17.13 -12.14
C ASN A 410 -21.72 -18.21 -13.24
N TRP A 411 -21.61 -17.82 -14.50
CA TRP A 411 -21.63 -18.72 -15.65
C TRP A 411 -20.21 -19.07 -16.12
N VAL A 412 -19.30 -18.10 -16.07
CA VAL A 412 -17.92 -18.29 -16.46
C VAL A 412 -17.08 -18.46 -15.20
N LYS A 413 -16.85 -19.69 -14.80
CA LYS A 413 -15.93 -20.04 -13.71
C LYS A 413 -14.51 -19.94 -14.24
N VAL A 414 -13.83 -18.84 -13.92
CA VAL A 414 -12.44 -18.62 -14.31
C VAL A 414 -11.57 -19.14 -13.17
N ASP A 415 -10.87 -20.21 -13.42
CA ASP A 415 -9.84 -20.70 -12.52
C ASP A 415 -8.71 -19.65 -12.45
N ALA A 416 -8.34 -19.23 -11.25
CA ALA A 416 -7.38 -18.15 -11.02
C ALA A 416 -5.99 -18.43 -11.60
N VAL A 417 -5.63 -19.70 -11.82
CA VAL A 417 -4.28 -20.11 -12.20
C VAL A 417 -4.18 -20.53 -13.66
N SER A 418 -5.21 -21.16 -14.25
CA SER A 418 -5.07 -21.84 -15.54
C SER A 418 -5.76 -21.17 -16.73
N THR A 419 -6.82 -20.39 -16.52
CA THR A 419 -7.68 -19.86 -17.60
C THR A 419 -7.91 -18.36 -17.56
N GLY A 420 -7.28 -17.68 -16.62
CA GLY A 420 -7.52 -16.28 -16.39
C GLY A 420 -6.70 -15.34 -17.27
N VAL A 421 -7.02 -14.05 -17.17
CA VAL A 421 -6.18 -12.97 -17.73
C VAL A 421 -4.82 -13.02 -17.03
N PRO A 422 -3.69 -13.03 -17.77
CA PRO A 422 -2.34 -13.12 -17.18
C PRO A 422 -1.99 -11.99 -16.24
N LEU A 423 -2.59 -10.84 -16.45
CA LEU A 423 -2.50 -9.63 -15.66
C LEU A 423 -1.06 -9.10 -15.55
N PRO A 424 -0.45 -8.56 -16.64
CA PRO A 424 0.77 -7.79 -16.53
C PRO A 424 0.54 -6.62 -15.57
N TYR A 425 1.26 -6.66 -14.43
CA TYR A 425 0.97 -5.80 -13.29
C TYR A 425 2.11 -4.81 -13.04
N GLY A 426 3.23 -5.29 -12.51
CA GLY A 426 4.42 -4.48 -12.29
C GLY A 426 5.24 -4.29 -13.56
N ILE A 427 5.86 -3.13 -13.68
CA ILE A 427 6.80 -2.78 -14.76
C ILE A 427 7.97 -1.99 -14.17
N ASP A 428 9.18 -2.26 -14.66
CA ASP A 428 10.35 -1.41 -14.40
C ASP A 428 11.35 -1.52 -15.55
N ILE A 429 12.35 -0.64 -15.56
CA ILE A 429 13.30 -0.50 -16.66
C ILE A 429 14.72 -0.63 -16.11
N THR A 430 15.49 -1.57 -16.66
CA THR A 430 16.90 -1.76 -16.30
C THR A 430 17.78 -0.68 -16.90
N PRO A 431 18.99 -0.43 -16.35
CA PRO A 431 19.92 0.57 -16.86
C PRO A 431 20.29 0.42 -18.35
N ASP A 432 20.22 -0.81 -18.89
CA ASP A 432 20.42 -1.09 -20.31
C ASP A 432 19.19 -0.77 -21.19
N GLY A 433 18.14 -0.19 -20.59
CA GLY A 433 16.91 0.23 -21.28
C GLY A 433 15.93 -0.90 -21.60
N LYS A 434 16.14 -2.12 -21.10
CA LYS A 434 15.15 -3.19 -21.26
C LYS A 434 13.99 -3.00 -20.30
N VAL A 435 12.77 -3.27 -20.79
CA VAL A 435 11.53 -3.12 -20.01
C VAL A 435 11.10 -4.47 -19.46
N TRP A 436 10.91 -4.56 -18.15
CA TRP A 436 10.59 -5.80 -17.45
C TRP A 436 9.19 -5.75 -16.86
N ILE A 437 8.47 -6.86 -16.95
CA ILE A 437 7.06 -6.96 -16.57
C ILE A 437 6.84 -8.17 -15.67
N ALA A 438 6.11 -7.99 -14.57
CA ALA A 438 5.60 -9.08 -13.75
C ALA A 438 4.15 -9.39 -14.14
N ARG A 439 3.82 -10.68 -14.36
CA ARG A 439 2.49 -11.15 -14.76
C ARG A 439 1.82 -11.85 -13.57
N LEU A 440 0.98 -11.12 -12.83
CA LEU A 440 0.48 -11.52 -11.52
C LEU A 440 -0.24 -12.89 -11.49
N HIS A 441 -1.02 -13.22 -12.51
CA HIS A 441 -1.76 -14.49 -12.56
C HIS A 441 -1.01 -15.59 -13.32
N THR A 442 0.30 -15.52 -13.29
CA THR A 442 1.17 -16.52 -13.94
C THR A 442 2.33 -16.89 -13.04
N GLN A 443 3.24 -17.64 -13.56
CA GLN A 443 4.54 -17.97 -12.99
C GLN A 443 5.64 -17.52 -13.96
N GLU A 444 5.53 -16.23 -14.41
CA GLU A 444 6.41 -15.68 -15.43
C GLU A 444 6.65 -14.19 -15.24
N ILE A 445 7.86 -13.75 -15.61
CA ILE A 445 8.17 -12.34 -15.89
C ILE A 445 8.44 -12.18 -17.39
N GLY A 446 8.24 -10.98 -17.90
CA GLY A 446 8.49 -10.63 -19.30
C GLY A 446 9.62 -9.62 -19.44
N ARG A 447 10.32 -9.65 -20.57
CA ARG A 447 11.29 -8.64 -20.98
C ARG A 447 10.95 -8.17 -22.39
N ILE A 448 10.87 -6.85 -22.57
CA ILE A 448 10.74 -6.21 -23.88
C ILE A 448 12.05 -5.51 -24.21
N ASP A 449 12.54 -5.75 -25.42
CA ASP A 449 13.60 -4.96 -26.02
C ASP A 449 12.97 -3.81 -26.83
N PRO A 450 13.05 -2.55 -26.38
CA PRO A 450 12.43 -1.42 -27.09
C PRO A 450 12.98 -1.17 -28.49
N GLU A 451 14.23 -1.55 -28.76
CA GLU A 451 14.90 -1.30 -30.05
C GLU A 451 14.42 -2.29 -31.12
N THR A 452 14.28 -3.56 -30.75
CA THR A 452 13.86 -4.61 -31.69
C THR A 452 12.37 -4.91 -31.63
N GLY A 453 11.69 -4.52 -30.53
CA GLY A 453 10.31 -4.90 -30.23
C GLY A 453 10.15 -6.35 -29.76
N THR A 454 11.27 -7.06 -29.53
CA THR A 454 11.23 -8.46 -29.12
C THR A 454 10.73 -8.61 -27.69
N VAL A 455 9.77 -9.53 -27.47
CA VAL A 455 9.23 -9.90 -26.18
C VAL A 455 9.69 -11.30 -25.80
N THR A 456 10.29 -11.45 -24.63
CA THR A 456 10.75 -12.74 -24.09
C THR A 456 10.07 -13.00 -22.76
N MET A 457 9.50 -14.20 -22.57
CA MET A 457 8.93 -14.64 -21.29
C MET A 457 9.91 -15.57 -20.58
N ILE A 458 10.02 -15.42 -19.26
CA ILE A 458 10.96 -16.13 -18.40
C ILE A 458 10.16 -16.74 -17.24
N PRO A 459 10.12 -18.08 -17.11
CA PRO A 459 9.47 -18.75 -15.99
C PRO A 459 10.12 -18.38 -14.66
N THR A 460 9.31 -18.19 -13.62
CA THR A 460 9.78 -17.96 -12.24
C THR A 460 9.63 -19.22 -11.38
N PRO A 461 10.51 -19.46 -10.40
CA PRO A 461 10.39 -20.63 -9.52
C PRO A 461 9.20 -20.56 -8.57
N LEU A 462 8.67 -19.37 -8.31
CA LEU A 462 7.52 -19.09 -7.44
C LEU A 462 6.35 -18.49 -8.24
N LYS A 463 5.13 -18.57 -7.71
CA LYS A 463 3.90 -18.10 -8.35
C LYS A 463 3.59 -16.64 -8.02
N ASN A 464 2.73 -16.04 -8.83
CA ASN A 464 2.14 -14.72 -8.62
C ASN A 464 3.16 -13.57 -8.49
N PRO A 465 4.09 -13.40 -9.46
CA PRO A 465 4.95 -12.23 -9.51
C PRO A 465 4.08 -10.98 -9.69
N ARG A 466 4.19 -10.02 -8.76
CA ARG A 466 3.26 -8.88 -8.73
C ARG A 466 3.91 -7.58 -9.15
N ARG A 467 4.73 -6.98 -8.29
CA ARG A 467 5.52 -5.79 -8.59
C ARG A 467 6.99 -6.13 -8.64
N LEU A 468 7.72 -5.41 -9.46
CA LEU A 468 9.17 -5.55 -9.56
C LEU A 468 9.86 -4.19 -9.61
N ARG A 469 11.09 -4.17 -9.15
CA ARG A 469 11.99 -3.01 -9.20
C ARG A 469 13.39 -3.48 -9.53
N THR A 470 14.15 -2.59 -10.16
CA THR A 470 15.55 -2.82 -10.51
C THR A 470 16.48 -2.21 -9.46
N ASP A 471 17.54 -2.91 -9.11
CA ASP A 471 18.65 -2.32 -8.37
C ASP A 471 19.63 -1.60 -9.30
N ARG A 472 20.67 -1.00 -8.72
CA ARG A 472 21.70 -0.27 -9.51
C ARG A 472 22.53 -1.18 -10.41
N ASP A 473 22.60 -2.47 -10.09
CA ASP A 473 23.38 -3.47 -10.83
C ASP A 473 22.55 -4.12 -11.96
N GLY A 474 21.27 -3.71 -12.09
CA GLY A 474 20.34 -4.21 -13.09
C GLY A 474 19.67 -5.53 -12.72
N ASN A 475 19.80 -6.00 -11.46
CA ASN A 475 19.04 -7.13 -10.99
C ASN A 475 17.59 -6.71 -10.71
N LEU A 476 16.66 -7.66 -10.87
CA LEU A 476 15.25 -7.45 -10.57
C LEU A 476 14.91 -8.01 -9.18
N TRP A 477 14.19 -7.22 -8.42
CA TRP A 477 13.57 -7.62 -7.17
C TRP A 477 12.06 -7.71 -7.38
N ILE A 478 11.46 -8.86 -7.09
CA ILE A 478 10.09 -9.21 -7.49
C ILE A 478 9.30 -9.65 -6.27
N ALA A 479 8.17 -9.00 -5.99
CA ALA A 479 7.24 -9.42 -4.95
C ALA A 479 6.45 -10.64 -5.42
N MET A 480 6.52 -11.75 -4.68
CA MET A 480 5.83 -13.01 -4.95
C MET A 480 4.57 -13.11 -4.08
N PHE A 481 3.46 -12.57 -4.56
CA PHE A 481 2.32 -12.16 -3.76
C PHE A 481 1.69 -13.27 -2.91
N SER A 482 1.60 -14.50 -3.39
CA SER A 482 1.01 -15.63 -2.65
C SER A 482 2.04 -16.49 -1.90
N GLU A 483 3.33 -16.14 -1.97
CA GLU A 483 4.41 -17.00 -1.51
C GLU A 483 5.10 -16.48 -0.25
N SER A 484 4.66 -15.33 0.30
CA SER A 484 5.31 -14.68 1.45
C SER A 484 6.83 -14.49 1.25
N ALA A 485 7.23 -14.16 0.03
CA ALA A 485 8.64 -14.06 -0.37
C ALA A 485 8.85 -13.00 -1.45
N ILE A 486 10.10 -12.60 -1.61
CA ILE A 486 10.56 -11.85 -2.79
C ILE A 486 11.60 -12.68 -3.54
N LEU A 487 11.72 -12.44 -4.84
CA LEU A 487 12.78 -13.03 -5.67
C LEU A 487 13.75 -11.96 -6.13
N ARG A 488 15.06 -12.26 -6.09
CA ARG A 488 16.06 -11.56 -6.90
C ARG A 488 16.30 -12.35 -8.18
N TYR A 489 16.19 -11.72 -9.33
CA TYR A 489 16.58 -12.25 -10.63
C TYR A 489 17.78 -11.49 -11.17
N GLU A 490 18.79 -12.21 -11.57
CA GLU A 490 20.03 -11.68 -12.17
C GLU A 490 19.99 -11.91 -13.68
N PRO A 491 19.71 -10.90 -14.52
CA PRO A 491 19.59 -11.08 -15.96
C PRO A 491 20.86 -11.61 -16.64
N ALA A 492 22.03 -11.27 -16.10
CA ALA A 492 23.32 -11.70 -16.65
C ALA A 492 23.56 -13.22 -16.52
N SER A 493 23.09 -13.83 -15.42
CA SER A 493 23.28 -15.26 -15.13
C SER A 493 22.01 -16.09 -15.33
N GLY A 494 20.84 -15.46 -15.42
CA GLY A 494 19.53 -16.12 -15.42
C GLY A 494 19.13 -16.72 -14.08
N ARG A 495 19.84 -16.40 -13.01
CA ARG A 495 19.66 -16.99 -11.67
C ARG A 495 18.55 -16.30 -10.89
N PHE A 496 17.68 -17.10 -10.26
CA PHE A 496 16.74 -16.67 -9.25
C PHE A 496 17.22 -17.02 -7.84
N THR A 497 17.07 -16.07 -6.91
CA THR A 497 17.35 -16.26 -5.48
C THR A 497 16.12 -15.83 -4.68
N PRO A 498 15.45 -16.73 -3.94
CA PRO A 498 14.32 -16.40 -3.08
C PRO A 498 14.79 -15.86 -1.72
N PHE A 499 13.99 -14.94 -1.16
CA PHE A 499 14.12 -14.41 0.20
C PHE A 499 12.72 -14.47 0.84
N GLU A 500 12.56 -15.32 1.85
CA GLU A 500 11.30 -15.40 2.62
C GLU A 500 11.13 -14.12 3.45
N LEU A 501 9.89 -13.65 3.60
CA LEU A 501 9.59 -12.52 4.48
C LEU A 501 9.82 -12.89 5.95
N PRO A 502 10.36 -11.96 6.77
CA PRO A 502 10.71 -12.21 8.16
C PRO A 502 9.47 -12.12 9.08
N VAL A 503 8.42 -12.89 8.79
CA VAL A 503 7.16 -12.86 9.52
C VAL A 503 6.89 -14.15 10.27
N GLU A 504 6.24 -14.02 11.42
CA GLU A 504 5.69 -15.14 12.17
C GLU A 504 4.14 -15.01 12.22
N PRO A 505 3.42 -16.09 11.96
CA PRO A 505 3.87 -17.41 11.46
C PRO A 505 4.47 -17.34 10.04
N ARG A 506 5.45 -18.19 9.75
CA ARG A 506 6.10 -18.22 8.44
C ARG A 506 5.10 -18.47 7.30
N GLY A 507 5.34 -17.81 6.15
CA GLY A 507 4.52 -17.99 4.97
C GLY A 507 3.12 -17.38 5.05
N SER A 508 2.84 -16.52 6.03
CA SER A 508 1.51 -16.00 6.32
C SER A 508 1.25 -14.57 5.81
N ASP A 509 2.24 -13.91 5.23
CA ASP A 509 2.08 -12.55 4.71
C ASP A 509 2.07 -12.49 3.18
N THR A 510 1.59 -11.38 2.63
CA THR A 510 1.54 -11.14 1.19
C THR A 510 2.28 -9.84 0.85
N PRO A 511 3.43 -9.91 0.15
CA PRO A 511 4.14 -8.73 -0.32
C PRO A 511 3.39 -8.09 -1.48
N TYR A 512 2.73 -6.96 -1.23
CA TYR A 512 1.99 -6.25 -2.27
C TYR A 512 2.91 -5.49 -3.22
N ALA A 513 3.80 -4.70 -2.65
CA ALA A 513 4.81 -3.93 -3.38
C ALA A 513 6.17 -4.02 -2.69
N LEU A 514 7.18 -3.70 -3.46
CA LEU A 514 8.53 -3.46 -2.98
C LEU A 514 9.16 -2.30 -3.74
N ASN A 515 10.17 -1.68 -3.14
CA ASN A 515 11.04 -0.76 -3.85
C ASN A 515 12.50 -0.94 -3.38
N VAL A 516 13.44 -0.49 -4.20
CA VAL A 516 14.89 -0.64 -3.95
C VAL A 516 15.50 0.71 -3.71
N ASP A 517 15.99 0.93 -2.50
CA ASP A 517 16.88 2.04 -2.19
C ASP A 517 18.26 1.74 -2.79
N ARG A 518 18.50 2.28 -3.97
CA ARG A 518 19.72 2.04 -4.74
C ARG A 518 20.97 2.65 -4.09
N GLU A 519 20.79 3.71 -3.32
CA GLU A 519 21.89 4.39 -2.64
C GLU A 519 22.33 3.63 -1.38
N ARG A 520 21.35 3.11 -0.63
CA ARG A 520 21.58 2.43 0.65
C ARG A 520 21.66 0.91 0.54
N HIS A 521 21.52 0.37 -0.68
CA HIS A 521 21.51 -1.08 -0.95
C HIS A 521 20.48 -1.84 -0.13
N GLN A 522 19.24 -1.38 -0.14
CA GLN A 522 18.16 -1.96 0.63
C GLN A 522 16.95 -2.24 -0.25
N VAL A 523 16.28 -3.36 0.01
CA VAL A 523 14.93 -3.62 -0.52
C VAL A 523 13.93 -3.41 0.59
N TRP A 524 12.93 -2.59 0.32
CA TRP A 524 11.82 -2.37 1.23
C TRP A 524 10.57 -3.03 0.69
N VAL A 525 9.90 -3.81 1.54
CA VAL A 525 8.75 -4.64 1.15
C VAL A 525 7.63 -4.41 2.14
N ASN A 526 6.43 -4.11 1.66
CA ASN A 526 5.28 -4.02 2.53
C ASN A 526 4.70 -5.39 2.86
N GLY A 527 4.32 -5.59 4.14
CA GLY A 527 3.60 -6.75 4.63
C GLY A 527 2.13 -6.40 4.82
N THR A 528 1.28 -6.81 3.86
CA THR A 528 -0.12 -6.37 3.86
C THR A 528 -0.99 -7.03 4.91
N ASN A 529 -0.58 -8.17 5.49
CA ASN A 529 -1.34 -8.88 6.53
C ASN A 529 -0.68 -8.84 7.91
N SER A 530 0.55 -8.33 8.00
CA SER A 530 1.34 -8.34 9.24
C SER A 530 1.43 -6.98 9.94
N ASP A 531 0.69 -5.98 9.46
CA ASP A 531 0.75 -4.59 9.96
C ASP A 531 2.19 -4.07 10.05
N SER A 532 2.98 -4.32 8.99
CA SER A 532 4.40 -4.04 9.02
C SER A 532 4.99 -3.73 7.65
N VAL A 533 6.20 -3.22 7.66
CA VAL A 533 7.07 -3.12 6.50
C VAL A 533 8.43 -3.76 6.83
N HIS A 534 9.07 -4.35 5.85
CA HIS A 534 10.31 -5.10 6.01
C HIS A 534 11.42 -4.49 5.18
N ARG A 535 12.61 -4.42 5.75
CA ARG A 535 13.83 -4.00 5.07
C ARG A 535 14.79 -5.17 4.95
N LEU A 536 15.20 -5.48 3.73
CA LEU A 536 16.30 -6.40 3.45
C LEU A 536 17.55 -5.59 3.11
N ASP A 537 18.63 -5.80 3.83
CA ASP A 537 19.95 -5.34 3.43
C ASP A 537 20.50 -6.26 2.34
N ILE A 538 20.73 -5.73 1.13
CA ILE A 538 21.15 -6.53 -0.03
C ILE A 538 22.53 -7.16 0.16
N THR A 539 23.41 -6.47 0.90
CA THR A 539 24.79 -6.90 1.11
C THR A 539 24.90 -8.06 2.11
N THR A 540 24.15 -7.97 3.20
CA THR A 540 24.21 -8.94 4.30
C THR A 540 23.14 -10.02 4.24
N GLY A 541 22.06 -9.81 3.50
CA GLY A 541 20.88 -10.66 3.49
C GLY A 541 20.05 -10.57 4.78
N GLN A 542 20.33 -9.59 5.64
CA GLN A 542 19.65 -9.43 6.94
C GLN A 542 18.33 -8.67 6.79
N TRP A 543 17.29 -9.19 7.42
CA TRP A 543 16.00 -8.54 7.50
C TRP A 543 15.85 -7.68 8.76
N THR A 544 15.12 -6.58 8.65
CA THR A 544 14.61 -5.81 9.78
C THR A 544 13.09 -5.64 9.61
N HIS A 545 12.33 -5.93 10.67
CA HIS A 545 10.88 -5.82 10.72
C HIS A 545 10.48 -4.52 11.43
N PHE A 546 9.57 -3.75 10.83
CA PHE A 546 9.04 -2.49 11.37
C PHE A 546 7.51 -2.59 11.50
N PRO A 547 6.96 -2.79 12.70
CA PRO A 547 5.52 -2.77 12.93
C PRO A 547 4.97 -1.36 12.76
N LEU A 548 3.78 -1.25 12.17
CA LEU A 548 3.07 0.01 11.96
C LEU A 548 2.16 0.33 13.14
N PRO A 549 1.91 1.63 13.43
CA PRO A 549 1.17 2.04 14.63
C PRO A 549 -0.31 1.68 14.61
N ARG A 550 -0.94 1.64 13.43
CA ARG A 550 -2.34 1.23 13.25
C ARG A 550 -2.44 -0.25 12.96
N ARG A 551 -3.52 -0.87 13.44
CA ARG A 551 -3.88 -2.26 13.13
C ARG A 551 -4.70 -2.32 11.84
N ALA A 552 -4.66 -3.47 11.18
CA ALA A 552 -5.28 -3.74 9.89
C ALA A 552 -4.85 -2.76 8.79
N THR A 553 -3.62 -2.25 8.88
CA THR A 553 -3.01 -1.36 7.89
C THR A 553 -2.69 -2.12 6.61
N PHE A 554 -3.14 -1.61 5.48
CA PHE A 554 -2.89 -2.21 4.17
C PHE A 554 -2.07 -1.23 3.33
N THR A 555 -0.76 -1.43 3.27
CA THR A 555 0.15 -0.58 2.50
C THR A 555 0.24 -1.05 1.04
N ARG A 556 0.29 -0.10 0.08
CA ARG A 556 0.20 -0.41 -1.35
C ARG A 556 1.41 -0.03 -2.17
N ASP A 557 2.19 0.93 -1.72
CA ASP A 557 3.39 1.38 -2.42
C ASP A 557 4.49 1.76 -1.43
N VAL A 558 5.72 1.83 -1.94
CA VAL A 558 6.92 2.19 -1.18
C VAL A 558 7.73 3.14 -2.03
N GLU A 559 8.04 4.33 -1.49
CA GLU A 559 8.93 5.32 -2.10
C GLU A 559 9.95 5.86 -1.09
N PHE A 560 10.95 6.58 -1.55
CA PHE A 560 12.03 7.09 -0.71
C PHE A 560 12.15 8.60 -0.82
N MET A 561 12.34 9.24 0.32
CA MET A 561 12.78 10.62 0.37
C MET A 561 14.31 10.73 0.25
N PRO A 562 14.84 11.86 -0.23
CA PRO A 562 16.28 12.06 -0.36
C PRO A 562 17.05 11.90 0.97
N ASP A 563 16.40 12.20 2.09
CA ASP A 563 16.99 12.07 3.44
C ASP A 563 16.97 10.61 3.97
N GLY A 564 16.39 9.67 3.24
CA GLY A 564 16.32 8.24 3.56
C GLY A 564 15.08 7.82 4.33
N ARG A 565 14.12 8.72 4.55
CA ARG A 565 12.80 8.31 5.01
C ARG A 565 12.09 7.48 3.95
N VAL A 566 11.34 6.50 4.41
CA VAL A 566 10.54 5.63 3.57
C VAL A 566 9.09 6.09 3.62
N LEU A 567 8.48 6.25 2.46
CA LEU A 567 7.09 6.65 2.30
C LEU A 567 6.24 5.44 1.95
N LEU A 568 5.06 5.34 2.57
CA LEU A 568 4.08 4.28 2.32
C LEU A 568 2.69 4.90 2.22
N SER A 569 1.86 4.37 1.33
CA SER A 569 0.43 4.67 1.31
C SER A 569 -0.32 3.63 2.15
N GLY A 570 -1.02 4.06 3.18
CA GLY A 570 -1.78 3.20 4.08
C GLY A 570 -3.28 3.31 3.79
N ALA A 571 -3.84 2.37 3.02
CA ALA A 571 -5.28 2.30 2.75
C ALA A 571 -5.70 0.92 2.30
N SER A 572 -6.74 0.36 2.91
CA SER A 572 -7.39 -0.85 2.41
C SER A 572 -8.47 -0.52 1.38
N PHE A 573 -9.14 -1.52 0.87
CA PHE A 573 -10.25 -1.39 -0.07
C PHE A 573 -11.50 -2.08 0.50
N PRO A 574 -12.37 -1.34 1.17
CA PRO A 574 -12.34 0.10 1.55
C PRO A 574 -11.56 0.39 2.84
N SER A 575 -11.28 1.67 3.10
CA SER A 575 -10.46 2.10 4.23
C SER A 575 -11.09 1.90 5.60
N TRP A 576 -12.40 1.68 5.72
CA TRP A 576 -13.02 1.37 7.02
C TRP A 576 -12.59 0.03 7.65
N HIS A 577 -11.81 -0.79 6.93
CA HIS A 577 -11.19 -1.99 7.51
C HIS A 577 -9.96 -1.67 8.36
N ILE A 578 -9.34 -0.50 8.17
CA ILE A 578 -8.21 -0.03 8.97
C ILE A 578 -8.71 0.45 10.33
N GLU A 579 -7.89 0.35 11.35
CA GLU A 579 -8.16 0.98 12.65
C GLU A 579 -8.43 2.48 12.47
N ASP A 580 -9.46 3.00 13.14
CA ASP A 580 -9.98 4.37 13.00
C ASP A 580 -10.58 4.70 11.62
N ALA A 581 -10.69 3.74 10.70
CA ALA A 581 -11.20 3.89 9.34
C ALA A 581 -10.51 5.00 8.53
N GLN A 582 -9.24 5.30 8.84
CA GLN A 582 -8.51 6.45 8.33
C GLN A 582 -7.33 6.04 7.45
N PRO A 583 -7.34 6.33 6.15
CA PRO A 583 -6.16 6.19 5.30
C PRO A 583 -5.09 7.22 5.67
N THR A 584 -3.82 6.85 5.47
CA THR A 584 -2.68 7.68 5.87
C THR A 584 -1.56 7.69 4.83
N LEU A 585 -0.84 8.81 4.76
CA LEU A 585 0.55 8.83 4.31
C LEU A 585 1.45 8.49 5.50
N ILE A 586 2.26 7.46 5.36
CA ILE A 586 3.17 6.99 6.40
C ILE A 586 4.60 7.38 6.01
N GLN A 587 5.34 7.98 6.95
CA GLN A 587 6.76 8.25 6.82
C GLN A 587 7.50 7.46 7.90
N LEU A 588 8.42 6.58 7.48
CA LEU A 588 9.26 5.79 8.38
C LEU A 588 10.72 6.23 8.30
N SER A 589 11.29 6.65 9.42
CA SER A 589 12.72 6.84 9.60
C SER A 589 13.30 5.60 10.30
N PRO A 590 14.07 4.76 9.63
CA PRO A 590 14.59 3.51 10.21
C PRO A 590 15.71 3.74 11.24
N VAL A 591 16.36 4.90 11.22
CA VAL A 591 17.36 5.33 12.21
C VAL A 591 16.91 6.70 12.69
N GLY A 592 16.74 6.86 14.00
CA GLY A 592 16.15 8.03 14.63
C GLY A 592 16.87 9.37 14.41
N LYS A 593 16.95 9.80 13.15
CA LYS A 593 17.08 11.23 12.86
C LYS A 593 15.72 11.85 13.10
N ALA A 594 15.66 12.84 13.96
CA ALA A 594 14.46 13.67 14.12
C ALA A 594 14.03 14.20 12.75
N PRO A 595 12.72 14.23 12.46
CA PRO A 595 12.23 14.96 11.30
C PRO A 595 12.62 16.43 11.37
#